data_ceaf096ce719d87fb646f58b5b45fa31
#
_entry.id   ceaf096ce719d87fb646f58b5b45fa31
#
_cell.length_a   1.000
_cell.length_b   1.000
_cell.length_c   1.000
_cell.angle_alpha   90.00
_cell.angle_beta   90.00
_cell.angle_gamma   90.00
#
_symmetry.space_group_name_H-M   'P 1'
#
loop_
_entity.id
_entity.type
_entity.pdbx_description
1 polymer ?
#
loop_
_entity_poly.entity_id
_entity_poly.type
_entity_poly.pdbx_seq_one_letter_code
_entity_poly.pdbx_strand_id
1 'polypeptide(L)'
;RIAENSLLMPLMRDAWVDGIPAPSTLWHGLWNEGEIACLFGDPNIGKSLLANQIANEAVAMGHQVLYVDFENPDIHFHSRYTSKEETFIGNYGNIHYVGLRFDTAHSASYTIEQKFQAIQDAILVHRTPVVIIDDISHILPAKFSERSQSILHQLRHLAQNWHVAILVLAHTRYHRPD
;
A
#
# COMPACT_ATOMS: atom_id res chain seq x y z
N ARG A 1 16.03 -37.42 -20.98
CA ARG A 1 15.59 -36.24 -21.76
C ARG A 1 14.46 -35.62 -20.96
N ILE A 2 14.76 -34.59 -20.17
CA ILE A 2 13.78 -33.76 -19.51
C ILE A 2 13.24 -32.84 -20.61
N ALA A 3 11.92 -32.88 -20.77
CA ALA A 3 11.24 -32.17 -21.85
C ALA A 3 11.58 -30.67 -21.83
N GLU A 4 11.91 -30.13 -23.00
CA GLU A 4 12.28 -28.74 -23.29
C GLU A 4 11.17 -27.72 -23.05
N ASN A 5 10.11 -28.08 -22.33
CA ASN A 5 8.95 -27.23 -21.99
C ASN A 5 8.77 -27.01 -20.49
N SER A 6 9.82 -27.07 -19.73
CA SER A 6 9.72 -26.70 -18.31
C SER A 6 9.75 -25.17 -18.15
N LEU A 7 8.62 -24.58 -17.84
CA LEU A 7 8.46 -23.19 -17.40
C LEU A 7 9.35 -22.84 -16.18
N LEU A 8 10.03 -23.84 -15.60
CA LEU A 8 10.89 -23.69 -14.43
C LEU A 8 12.36 -23.46 -14.78
N MET A 9 12.78 -23.77 -16.01
CA MET A 9 14.20 -23.70 -16.38
C MET A 9 14.80 -22.30 -16.50
N PRO A 10 14.09 -21.28 -16.96
CA PRO A 10 14.63 -19.91 -17.00
C PRO A 10 14.77 -19.28 -15.61
N LEU A 11 14.01 -19.77 -14.62
CA LEU A 11 13.90 -19.10 -13.33
C LEU A 11 15.07 -19.34 -12.37
N MET A 12 15.89 -20.35 -12.60
CA MET A 12 16.81 -20.80 -11.53
C MET A 12 18.29 -20.56 -11.80
N ARG A 13 18.72 -20.28 -13.01
CA ARG A 13 20.14 -20.09 -13.31
C ARG A 13 20.49 -18.73 -13.90
N ASP A 14 19.63 -18.15 -14.70
CA ASP A 14 19.96 -16.94 -15.46
C ASP A 14 19.45 -15.66 -14.80
N ALA A 15 18.60 -15.77 -13.76
CA ALA A 15 18.17 -14.62 -12.94
C ALA A 15 19.31 -14.02 -12.08
N TRP A 16 20.44 -14.73 -11.98
CA TRP A 16 21.66 -14.25 -11.32
C TRP A 16 22.68 -13.75 -12.35
N VAL A 17 22.23 -13.49 -13.57
CA VAL A 17 23.11 -12.95 -14.61
C VAL A 17 23.45 -11.51 -14.29
N ASP A 18 24.74 -11.25 -14.30
CA ASP A 18 25.36 -9.95 -14.19
C ASP A 18 24.59 -8.87 -14.99
N GLY A 19 24.04 -7.87 -14.31
CA GLY A 19 23.46 -6.71 -14.92
C GLY A 19 22.00 -6.41 -14.66
N ILE A 20 21.24 -7.26 -13.93
CA ILE A 20 19.92 -6.88 -13.43
C ILE A 20 20.11 -5.99 -12.20
N PRO A 21 19.73 -4.70 -12.25
CA PRO A 21 19.85 -3.85 -11.08
C PRO A 21 19.00 -4.41 -9.94
N ALA A 22 19.57 -4.49 -8.75
CA ALA A 22 18.80 -4.84 -7.56
C ALA A 22 17.64 -3.83 -7.40
N PRO A 23 16.44 -4.29 -7.00
CA PRO A 23 15.32 -3.39 -6.76
C PRO A 23 15.71 -2.37 -5.69
N SER A 24 15.24 -1.13 -5.87
CA SER A 24 15.48 -0.05 -4.90
C SER A 24 14.83 -0.39 -3.58
N THR A 25 15.60 -0.34 -2.51
CA THR A 25 15.07 -0.51 -1.15
C THR A 25 14.41 0.79 -0.69
N LEU A 26 13.17 0.69 -0.25
CA LEU A 26 12.35 1.83 0.15
C LEU A 26 12.31 2.04 1.66
N TRP A 27 12.49 0.97 2.43
CA TRP A 27 12.47 1.07 3.90
C TRP A 27 13.35 0.01 4.55
N HIS A 28 14.47 0.42 5.11
CA HIS A 28 15.39 -0.39 5.94
C HIS A 28 15.73 -1.80 5.42
N GLY A 29 15.72 -2.03 4.10
CA GLY A 29 15.95 -3.36 3.52
C GLY A 29 14.80 -4.35 3.66
N LEU A 30 13.67 -3.93 4.23
CA LEU A 30 12.51 -4.80 4.49
C LEU A 30 11.43 -4.69 3.41
N TRP A 31 11.49 -3.67 2.56
CA TRP A 31 10.48 -3.41 1.56
C TRP A 31 11.11 -2.75 0.33
N ASN A 32 10.86 -3.33 -0.84
CA ASN A 32 11.48 -2.90 -2.09
C ASN A 32 10.45 -2.44 -3.11
N GLU A 33 10.92 -1.72 -4.10
CA GLU A 33 10.13 -1.34 -5.27
C GLU A 33 9.57 -2.58 -5.97
N GLY A 34 8.31 -2.53 -6.40
CA GLY A 34 7.62 -3.64 -7.05
C GLY A 34 7.10 -4.74 -6.11
N GLU A 35 7.28 -4.57 -4.80
CA GLU A 35 6.82 -5.54 -3.81
C GLU A 35 5.52 -5.11 -3.11
N ILE A 36 4.76 -6.11 -2.65
CA ILE A 36 3.64 -5.91 -1.73
C ILE A 36 4.04 -6.41 -0.35
N ALA A 37 4.01 -5.52 0.62
CA ALA A 37 4.17 -5.84 2.03
C ALA A 37 2.83 -5.78 2.75
N CYS A 38 2.66 -6.56 3.82
CA CYS A 38 1.46 -6.55 4.64
C CYS A 38 1.82 -6.33 6.11
N LEU A 39 1.24 -5.27 6.69
CA LEU A 39 1.29 -5.00 8.12
C LEU A 39 -0.03 -5.44 8.74
N PHE A 40 -0.03 -6.56 9.44
CA PHE A 40 -1.25 -7.11 10.04
C PHE A 40 -1.14 -7.20 11.56
N GLY A 41 -2.27 -7.16 12.23
CA GLY A 41 -2.36 -7.27 13.68
C GLY A 41 -3.71 -6.78 14.21
N ASP A 42 -3.87 -6.87 15.53
CA ASP A 42 -5.12 -6.50 16.18
C ASP A 42 -5.47 -5.02 16.02
N PRO A 43 -6.73 -4.64 16.12
CA PRO A 43 -7.12 -3.24 16.19
C PRO A 43 -6.39 -2.48 17.31
N ASN A 44 -6.08 -1.21 17.07
CA ASN A 44 -5.50 -0.29 18.05
C ASN A 44 -4.08 -0.62 18.56
N ILE A 45 -3.32 -1.50 17.89
CA ILE A 45 -1.91 -1.77 18.25
C ILE A 45 -0.91 -0.79 17.61
N GLY A 46 -1.38 0.22 16.89
CA GLY A 46 -0.53 1.25 16.32
C GLY A 46 -0.11 1.02 14.86
N LYS A 47 -0.77 0.12 14.10
CA LYS A 47 -0.45 -0.15 12.69
C LYS A 47 -0.43 1.12 11.84
N SER A 48 -1.50 1.92 11.91
CA SER A 48 -1.61 3.19 11.16
C SER A 48 -0.54 4.20 11.57
N LEU A 49 -0.13 4.22 12.85
CA LEU A 49 0.97 5.08 13.32
C LEU A 49 2.30 4.65 12.68
N LEU A 50 2.59 3.34 12.67
CA LEU A 50 3.79 2.80 12.02
C LEU A 50 3.76 3.06 10.51
N ALA A 51 2.63 2.84 9.84
CA ALA A 51 2.48 3.08 8.41
C ALA A 51 2.70 4.56 8.06
N ASN A 52 2.17 5.48 8.88
CA ASN A 52 2.43 6.91 8.73
C ASN A 52 3.90 7.28 8.98
N GLN A 53 4.57 6.62 9.92
CA GLN A 53 6.01 6.79 10.13
C GLN A 53 6.80 6.35 8.89
N ILE A 54 6.48 5.19 8.32
CA ILE A 54 7.07 4.67 7.08
C ILE A 54 6.86 5.67 5.94
N ALA A 55 5.64 6.19 5.78
CA ALA A 55 5.33 7.22 4.79
C ALA A 55 6.20 8.48 4.97
N ASN A 56 6.30 8.95 6.20
CA ASN A 56 7.09 10.14 6.54
C ASN A 56 8.58 9.95 6.25
N GLU A 57 9.13 8.76 6.54
CA GLU A 57 10.52 8.41 6.24
C GLU A 57 10.75 8.28 4.72
N ALA A 58 9.82 7.64 3.98
CA ALA A 58 9.91 7.54 2.53
C ALA A 58 9.90 8.93 1.85
N VAL A 59 9.04 9.84 2.32
CA VAL A 59 9.03 11.24 1.86
C VAL A 59 10.34 11.95 2.19
N ALA A 60 10.91 11.72 3.38
CA ALA A 60 12.22 12.29 3.75
C ALA A 60 13.36 11.80 2.85
N MET A 61 13.24 10.58 2.30
CA MET A 61 14.17 10.03 1.30
C MET A 61 13.90 10.52 -0.13
N GLY A 62 12.90 11.37 -0.32
CA GLY A 62 12.55 11.97 -1.63
C GLY A 62 11.55 11.16 -2.45
N HIS A 63 10.97 10.09 -1.90
CA HIS A 63 9.95 9.31 -2.59
C HIS A 63 8.58 10.00 -2.51
N GLN A 64 7.83 9.94 -3.59
CA GLN A 64 6.42 10.33 -3.56
C GLN A 64 5.59 9.19 -2.96
N VAL A 65 4.77 9.51 -1.96
CA VAL A 65 3.94 8.54 -1.23
C VAL A 65 2.48 8.86 -1.44
N LEU A 66 1.70 7.86 -1.84
CA LEU A 66 0.23 7.88 -1.80
C LEU A 66 -0.23 7.12 -0.56
N TYR A 67 -0.83 7.83 0.39
CA TYR A 67 -1.46 7.23 1.56
C TYR A 67 -2.98 7.20 1.38
N VAL A 68 -3.52 5.99 1.23
CA VAL A 68 -4.95 5.74 1.08
C VAL A 68 -5.53 5.43 2.45
N ASP A 69 -6.32 6.36 2.99
CA ASP A 69 -6.92 6.25 4.32
C ASP A 69 -8.44 6.10 4.20
N PHE A 70 -8.96 4.96 4.61
CA PHE A 70 -10.38 4.66 4.61
C PHE A 70 -11.04 4.86 5.98
N GLU A 71 -10.25 5.01 7.04
CA GLU A 71 -10.74 5.02 8.42
C GLU A 71 -10.76 6.41 9.05
N ASN A 72 -9.79 7.26 8.68
CA ASN A 72 -9.64 8.55 9.32
C ASN A 72 -10.14 9.69 8.44
N PRO A 73 -11.19 10.41 8.85
CA PRO A 73 -11.59 11.66 8.21
C PRO A 73 -10.44 12.68 8.23
N ASP A 74 -10.43 13.59 7.27
CA ASP A 74 -9.42 14.65 7.16
C ASP A 74 -9.22 15.42 8.46
N ILE A 75 -10.29 15.68 9.20
CA ILE A 75 -10.23 16.40 10.47
C ILE A 75 -9.41 15.65 11.53
N HIS A 76 -9.50 14.31 11.57
CA HIS A 76 -8.73 13.50 12.52
C HIS A 76 -7.27 13.41 12.10
N PHE A 77 -7.00 13.30 10.80
CA PHE A 77 -5.63 13.35 10.29
C PHE A 77 -5.00 14.70 10.62
N HIS A 78 -5.69 15.78 10.30
CA HIS A 78 -5.22 17.13 10.58
C HIS A 78 -4.92 17.33 12.07
N SER A 79 -5.84 16.92 12.96
CA SER A 79 -5.64 17.07 14.41
C SER A 79 -4.48 16.27 14.98
N ARG A 80 -4.12 15.12 14.36
CA ARG A 80 -3.01 14.26 14.80
C ARG A 80 -1.66 14.75 14.31
N TYR A 81 -1.61 15.30 13.10
CA TYR A 81 -0.37 15.59 12.40
C TYR A 81 -0.12 17.08 12.18
N THR A 82 -0.86 17.94 12.86
CA THR A 82 -0.67 19.39 12.86
C THR A 82 -0.20 19.86 14.23
N SER A 83 0.72 20.81 14.27
CA SER A 83 1.16 21.49 15.49
C SER A 83 0.10 22.45 15.99
N LYS A 84 0.34 23.04 17.20
CA LYS A 84 -0.50 24.10 17.73
C LYS A 84 -0.54 25.37 16.87
N GLU A 85 0.46 25.53 16.00
CA GLU A 85 0.55 26.65 15.04
C GLU A 85 -0.08 26.31 13.68
N GLU A 86 -0.92 25.28 13.62
CA GLU A 86 -1.60 24.80 12.40
C GLU A 86 -0.66 24.41 11.26
N THR A 87 0.59 24.08 11.57
CA THR A 87 1.57 23.59 10.61
C THR A 87 1.71 22.07 10.73
N PHE A 88 1.84 21.37 9.59
CA PHE A 88 2.04 19.92 9.62
C PHE A 88 3.36 19.53 10.29
N ILE A 89 3.29 18.48 11.10
CA ILE A 89 4.46 17.90 11.78
C ILE A 89 5.19 17.02 10.78
N GLY A 90 6.53 17.09 10.76
CA GLY A 90 7.33 16.27 9.85
C GLY A 90 7.05 16.56 8.37
N ASN A 91 6.91 15.52 7.56
CA ASN A 91 6.76 15.63 6.11
C ASN A 91 5.31 15.56 5.60
N TYR A 92 4.31 15.60 6.48
CA TYR A 92 2.89 15.45 6.06
C TYR A 92 2.37 16.65 5.24
N GLY A 93 2.98 17.81 5.36
CA GLY A 93 2.75 18.97 4.51
C GLY A 93 3.63 19.03 3.25
N ASN A 94 4.46 18.03 3.03
CA ASN A 94 5.34 17.97 1.87
C ASN A 94 4.54 17.65 0.60
N ILE A 95 4.92 18.24 -0.53
CA ILE A 95 4.32 17.97 -1.85
C ILE A 95 4.45 16.50 -2.29
N HIS A 96 5.37 15.74 -1.70
CA HIS A 96 5.55 14.33 -1.95
C HIS A 96 4.61 13.43 -1.13
N TYR A 97 3.87 13.97 -0.18
CA TYR A 97 2.85 13.24 0.57
C TYR A 97 1.47 13.52 -0.02
N VAL A 98 0.89 12.53 -0.67
CA VAL A 98 -0.46 12.60 -1.25
C VAL A 98 -1.40 11.76 -0.41
N GLY A 99 -2.39 12.38 0.22
CA GLY A 99 -3.44 11.70 0.95
C GLY A 99 -4.66 11.46 0.06
N LEU A 100 -5.05 10.21 -0.15
CA LEU A 100 -6.34 9.85 -0.73
C LEU A 100 -7.26 9.38 0.39
N ARG A 101 -8.25 10.19 0.76
CA ARG A 101 -9.20 9.87 1.82
C ARG A 101 -10.58 9.71 1.26
N PHE A 102 -11.24 8.66 1.72
CA PHE A 102 -12.64 8.45 1.40
C PHE A 102 -13.48 9.04 2.54
N ASP A 103 -14.35 9.98 2.19
CA ASP A 103 -15.28 10.56 3.16
C ASP A 103 -16.09 9.44 3.81
N THR A 104 -15.93 9.31 5.13
CA THR A 104 -16.60 8.25 5.91
C THR A 104 -18.13 8.39 5.87
N ALA A 105 -18.64 9.60 5.70
CA ALA A 105 -20.10 9.83 5.55
C ALA A 105 -20.63 9.27 4.23
N HIS A 106 -19.81 9.23 3.17
CA HIS A 106 -20.19 8.76 1.84
C HIS A 106 -19.45 7.49 1.42
N SER A 107 -18.47 6.99 2.21
CA SER A 107 -17.65 5.84 1.84
C SER A 107 -18.46 4.56 1.60
N ALA A 108 -19.61 4.43 2.28
CA ALA A 108 -20.56 3.33 2.06
C ALA A 108 -21.23 3.37 0.69
N SER A 109 -21.27 4.51 0.01
CA SER A 109 -21.86 4.66 -1.32
C SER A 109 -20.93 4.23 -2.46
N TYR A 110 -19.61 4.14 -2.20
CA TYR A 110 -18.64 3.72 -3.20
C TYR A 110 -18.53 2.20 -3.25
N THR A 111 -18.60 1.64 -4.45
CA THR A 111 -18.33 0.22 -4.65
C THR A 111 -16.83 -0.08 -4.48
N ILE A 112 -16.50 -1.35 -4.27
CA ILE A 112 -15.10 -1.78 -4.20
C ILE A 112 -14.33 -1.40 -5.47
N GLU A 113 -14.98 -1.56 -6.63
CA GLU A 113 -14.39 -1.19 -7.93
C GLU A 113 -14.09 0.30 -8.03
N GLN A 114 -15.02 1.14 -7.59
CA GLN A 114 -14.82 2.60 -7.60
C GLN A 114 -13.67 3.02 -6.69
N LYS A 115 -13.58 2.42 -5.49
CA LYS A 115 -12.46 2.65 -4.58
C LYS A 115 -11.14 2.23 -5.19
N PHE A 116 -11.10 1.04 -5.78
CA PHE A 116 -9.90 0.52 -6.43
C PHE A 116 -9.49 1.37 -7.64
N GLN A 117 -10.45 1.78 -8.47
CA GLN A 117 -10.19 2.68 -9.60
C GLN A 117 -9.61 4.01 -9.14
N ALA A 118 -10.15 4.60 -8.07
CA ALA A 118 -9.63 5.86 -7.52
C ALA A 118 -8.16 5.72 -7.06
N ILE A 119 -7.79 4.58 -6.48
CA ILE A 119 -6.39 4.30 -6.12
C ILE A 119 -5.51 4.22 -7.37
N GLN A 120 -5.95 3.51 -8.41
CA GLN A 120 -5.21 3.40 -9.67
C GLN A 120 -5.01 4.76 -10.32
N ASP A 121 -6.07 5.56 -10.40
CA ASP A 121 -6.02 6.90 -10.98
C ASP A 121 -5.07 7.81 -10.19
N ALA A 122 -5.10 7.74 -8.85
CA ALA A 122 -4.19 8.51 -8.02
C ALA A 122 -2.72 8.10 -8.23
N ILE A 123 -2.43 6.81 -8.35
CA ILE A 123 -1.07 6.31 -8.66
C ILE A 123 -0.59 6.88 -9.99
N LEU A 124 -1.44 6.86 -11.02
CA LEU A 124 -1.09 7.36 -12.36
C LEU A 124 -0.89 8.88 -12.37
N VAL A 125 -1.81 9.62 -11.77
CA VAL A 125 -1.76 11.09 -11.75
C VAL A 125 -0.52 11.59 -11.01
N HIS A 126 -0.25 11.00 -9.86
CA HIS A 126 0.86 11.44 -8.99
C HIS A 126 2.17 10.70 -9.26
N ARG A 127 2.17 9.67 -10.13
CA ARG A 127 3.35 8.83 -10.42
C ARG A 127 4.05 8.33 -9.16
N THR A 128 3.26 7.83 -8.22
CA THR A 128 3.72 7.49 -6.87
C THR A 128 4.41 6.14 -6.86
N PRO A 129 5.70 6.04 -6.50
CA PRO A 129 6.39 4.76 -6.37
C PRO A 129 6.03 4.01 -5.08
N VAL A 130 5.43 4.70 -4.10
CA VAL A 130 5.07 4.14 -2.79
C VAL A 130 3.59 4.36 -2.51
N VAL A 131 2.89 3.28 -2.22
CA VAL A 131 1.45 3.29 -1.90
C VAL A 131 1.22 2.58 -0.57
N ILE A 132 0.49 3.23 0.33
CA ILE A 132 0.06 2.65 1.60
C ILE A 132 -1.47 2.60 1.62
N ILE A 133 -2.05 1.44 1.93
CA ILE A 133 -3.50 1.24 1.96
C ILE A 133 -3.93 0.87 3.39
N ASP A 134 -4.61 1.79 4.04
CA ASP A 134 -5.07 1.68 5.42
C ASP A 134 -6.61 1.81 5.50
N ASP A 135 -7.36 0.74 5.58
CA ASP A 135 -7.10 -0.69 5.69
C ASP A 135 -7.60 -1.43 4.42
N ILE A 136 -6.96 -2.55 4.07
CA ILE A 136 -7.29 -3.33 2.87
C ILE A 136 -8.71 -3.91 2.91
N SER A 137 -9.31 -4.09 4.08
CA SER A 137 -10.66 -4.61 4.21
C SER A 137 -11.73 -3.75 3.51
N HIS A 138 -11.44 -2.47 3.28
CA HIS A 138 -12.33 -1.55 2.59
C HIS A 138 -12.41 -1.76 1.07
N ILE A 139 -11.43 -2.47 0.51
CA ILE A 139 -11.40 -2.85 -0.91
C ILE A 139 -11.50 -4.36 -1.13
N LEU A 140 -11.58 -5.16 -0.05
CA LEU A 140 -11.82 -6.59 -0.12
C LEU A 140 -13.24 -6.93 0.33
N PRO A 141 -13.91 -7.94 -0.27
CA PRO A 141 -15.16 -8.48 0.22
C PRO A 141 -15.04 -9.00 1.65
N ALA A 142 -16.13 -8.92 2.42
CA ALA A 142 -16.17 -9.39 3.82
C ALA A 142 -15.81 -10.88 3.97
N LYS A 143 -16.10 -11.69 2.96
CA LYS A 143 -15.67 -13.09 2.88
C LYS A 143 -14.65 -13.21 1.75
N PHE A 144 -13.56 -13.95 2.03
CA PHE A 144 -12.57 -14.25 0.99
C PHE A 144 -13.23 -15.05 -0.14
N SER A 145 -13.07 -14.61 -1.36
CA SER A 145 -13.75 -15.10 -2.55
C SER A 145 -12.85 -14.96 -3.77
N GLU A 146 -13.28 -15.48 -4.92
CA GLU A 146 -12.61 -15.25 -6.20
C GLU A 146 -12.40 -13.75 -6.49
N ARG A 147 -13.36 -12.91 -6.07
CA ARG A 147 -13.23 -11.47 -6.19
C ARG A 147 -12.09 -10.90 -5.34
N SER A 148 -11.88 -11.44 -4.12
CA SER A 148 -10.73 -11.06 -3.29
C SER A 148 -9.41 -11.43 -3.97
N GLN A 149 -9.36 -12.62 -4.59
CA GLN A 149 -8.20 -13.06 -5.36
C GLN A 149 -7.94 -12.13 -6.55
N SER A 150 -8.99 -11.76 -7.28
CA SER A 150 -8.88 -10.83 -8.41
C SER A 150 -8.29 -9.49 -8.00
N ILE A 151 -8.74 -8.91 -6.88
CA ILE A 151 -8.22 -7.64 -6.35
C ILE A 151 -6.75 -7.78 -5.95
N LEU A 152 -6.37 -8.85 -5.25
CA LEU A 152 -4.99 -9.10 -4.88
C LEU A 152 -4.09 -9.31 -6.11
N HIS A 153 -4.60 -9.98 -7.16
CA HIS A 153 -3.89 -10.09 -8.43
C HIS A 153 -3.70 -8.72 -9.10
N GLN A 154 -4.70 -7.86 -9.09
CA GLN A 154 -4.60 -6.51 -9.63
C GLN A 154 -3.58 -5.67 -8.85
N LEU A 155 -3.57 -5.74 -7.51
CA LEU A 155 -2.53 -5.08 -6.71
C LEU A 155 -1.13 -5.57 -7.06
N ARG A 156 -0.97 -6.89 -7.22
CA ARG A 156 0.32 -7.48 -7.65
C ARG A 156 0.73 -6.99 -9.03
N HIS A 157 -0.21 -6.93 -9.97
CA HIS A 157 0.03 -6.40 -11.30
C HIS A 157 0.48 -4.94 -11.26
N LEU A 158 -0.16 -4.11 -10.43
CA LEU A 158 0.25 -2.71 -10.23
C LEU A 158 1.68 -2.64 -9.67
N ALA A 159 1.97 -3.41 -8.62
CA ALA A 159 3.29 -3.42 -8.00
C ALA A 159 4.38 -3.79 -9.02
N GLN A 160 4.21 -4.90 -9.73
CA GLN A 160 5.23 -5.45 -10.61
C GLN A 160 5.40 -4.68 -11.92
N ASN A 161 4.31 -4.30 -12.58
CA ASN A 161 4.39 -3.69 -13.91
C ASN A 161 4.59 -2.17 -13.86
N TRP A 162 4.21 -1.53 -12.78
CA TRP A 162 4.40 -0.10 -12.60
C TRP A 162 5.52 0.23 -11.62
N HIS A 163 6.23 -0.79 -11.14
CA HIS A 163 7.31 -0.64 -10.17
C HIS A 163 6.89 0.14 -8.92
N VAL A 164 5.67 -0.14 -8.43
CA VAL A 164 5.10 0.49 -7.24
C VAL A 164 5.25 -0.43 -6.04
N ALA A 165 5.81 0.08 -4.98
CA ALA A 165 5.84 -0.61 -3.69
C ALA A 165 4.51 -0.38 -2.96
N ILE A 166 3.83 -1.44 -2.57
CA ILE A 166 2.51 -1.35 -1.92
C ILE A 166 2.60 -1.93 -0.51
N LEU A 167 2.29 -1.12 0.49
CA LEU A 167 2.08 -1.56 1.87
C LEU A 167 0.58 -1.62 2.15
N VAL A 168 0.08 -2.79 2.53
CA VAL A 168 -1.32 -2.94 2.94
C VAL A 168 -1.40 -3.17 4.44
N LEU A 169 -2.33 -2.50 5.10
CA LEU A 169 -2.67 -2.74 6.49
C LEU A 169 -3.86 -3.68 6.55
N ALA A 170 -3.85 -4.61 7.51
CA ALA A 170 -4.93 -5.56 7.71
C ALA A 170 -5.18 -5.83 9.19
N HIS A 171 -6.43 -6.07 9.54
CA HIS A 171 -6.81 -6.48 10.88
C HIS A 171 -6.85 -8.00 10.99
N THR A 172 -6.31 -8.54 12.11
CA THR A 172 -6.54 -9.93 12.47
C THR A 172 -8.01 -10.09 12.85
N ARG A 173 -8.67 -11.12 12.30
CA ARG A 173 -10.00 -11.47 12.76
C ARG A 173 -9.85 -12.34 14.01
N TYR A 174 -10.31 -11.87 15.13
CA TYR A 174 -10.52 -12.74 16.28
C TYR A 174 -11.60 -13.76 15.94
N HIS A 175 -11.23 -15.02 15.73
CA HIS A 175 -12.13 -16.10 16.03
C HIS A 175 -12.21 -16.16 17.57
N ARG A 176 -13.29 -15.63 18.16
CA ARG A 176 -13.65 -16.08 19.52
C ARG A 176 -13.89 -17.58 19.39
N PRO A 177 -13.16 -18.44 20.10
CA PRO A 177 -13.60 -19.81 20.26
C PRO A 177 -14.96 -19.75 20.97
N ASP A 178 -15.96 -20.41 20.39
CA ASP A 178 -17.27 -20.62 20.98
C ASP A 178 -17.15 -21.37 22.29
#